data_02db1a8205b42e4182fbc22a780547b3
#
_entry.id   02db1a8205b42e4182fbc22a780547b3
#
_cell.length_a   1.000
_cell.length_b   1.000
_cell.length_c   1.000
_cell.angle_alpha   90.00
_cell.angle_beta   90.00
_cell.angle_gamma   90.00
#
_symmetry.space_group_name_H-M   'P 1'
#
loop_
_entity.id
_entity.type
_entity.pdbx_description
1 polymer ?
#
loop_
_entity_poly.entity_id
_entity_poly.type
_entity_poly.pdbx_seq_one_letter_code
_entity_poly.pdbx_strand_id
1 'polypeptide(L)'
;MRVVVAGGAGFLGSHLTDALIARGDEVVCLDNFVTSRPANVSHLADNPEFTLIEGDIVTSCDVDGHVDAVMNLASPASPKDYCALPIETLDVGSIGTRNLLELAHRNDAKFFMASTSEVYGDPQVHPQPETYWGHVNSIGQRSMYDEAKRFSEALTMAYHRSKDVDVRIVRIFNTYGPRMQPEDGRVVSNFIVQALRGESLTIYGDGKQTRSFCYVADEIRGFLALLDGDQTGPINIGNPNEFTMLELAEIIVELTDSAGGLVYKPLPSDDPKQRQPDITLAMQHLGWEPRIQLREGLGKTIPYFAEQLALG
;
A
#
# COMPACT_ATOMS: atom_id res chain seq x y z
N MET A 1 -21.43 7.00 4.20
CA MET A 1 -20.83 7.90 3.18
C MET A 1 -20.85 7.20 1.84
N ARG A 2 -20.80 7.97 0.75
CA ARG A 2 -20.51 7.43 -0.57
C ARG A 2 -19.04 7.69 -0.91
N VAL A 3 -18.25 6.62 -1.02
CA VAL A 3 -16.78 6.70 -1.11
C VAL A 3 -16.29 6.15 -2.44
N VAL A 4 -15.52 6.94 -3.17
CA VAL A 4 -14.79 6.47 -4.36
C VAL A 4 -13.43 5.92 -3.91
N VAL A 5 -13.14 4.66 -4.26
CA VAL A 5 -11.84 4.02 -4.00
C VAL A 5 -11.15 3.74 -5.33
N ALA A 6 -10.24 4.63 -5.73
CA ALA A 6 -9.39 4.40 -6.90
C ALA A 6 -8.29 3.38 -6.56
N GLY A 7 -8.13 2.35 -7.40
CA GLY A 7 -7.32 1.19 -7.09
C GLY A 7 -8.02 0.21 -6.12
N GLY A 8 -9.37 0.24 -6.09
CA GLY A 8 -10.17 -0.50 -5.13
C GLY A 8 -10.16 -2.01 -5.29
N ALA A 9 -9.75 -2.55 -6.45
CA ALA A 9 -9.55 -3.99 -6.67
C ALA A 9 -8.09 -4.44 -6.40
N GLY A 10 -7.20 -3.52 -6.02
CA GLY A 10 -5.83 -3.82 -5.62
C GLY A 10 -5.73 -4.51 -4.25
N PHE A 11 -4.51 -4.80 -3.82
CA PHE A 11 -4.26 -5.43 -2.53
C PHE A 11 -4.89 -4.64 -1.37
N LEU A 12 -4.41 -3.43 -1.10
CA LEU A 12 -4.94 -2.59 -0.01
C LEU A 12 -6.36 -2.10 -0.31
N GLY A 13 -6.61 -1.73 -1.58
CA GLY A 13 -7.91 -1.21 -2.01
C GLY A 13 -9.07 -2.18 -1.76
N SER A 14 -8.88 -3.46 -2.02
CA SER A 14 -9.94 -4.46 -1.82
C SER A 14 -10.26 -4.72 -0.35
N HIS A 15 -9.26 -4.70 0.53
CA HIS A 15 -9.48 -4.76 1.98
C HIS A 15 -10.16 -3.50 2.51
N LEU A 16 -9.79 -2.32 1.98
CA LEU A 16 -10.44 -1.07 2.32
C LEU A 16 -11.90 -1.06 1.85
N THR A 17 -12.16 -1.51 0.63
CA THR A 17 -13.52 -1.65 0.08
C THR A 17 -14.38 -2.53 0.99
N ASP A 18 -13.90 -3.70 1.39
CA ASP A 18 -14.61 -4.57 2.33
C ASP A 18 -14.90 -3.88 3.67
N ALA A 19 -13.92 -3.16 4.21
CA ALA A 19 -14.08 -2.48 5.50
C ALA A 19 -15.08 -1.31 5.43
N LEU A 20 -15.12 -0.56 4.33
CA LEU A 20 -16.09 0.51 4.09
C LEU A 20 -17.50 -0.06 3.95
N ILE A 21 -17.70 -1.11 3.14
CA ILE A 21 -18.99 -1.81 3.00
C ILE A 21 -19.45 -2.37 4.36
N ALA A 22 -18.56 -3.03 5.11
CA ALA A 22 -18.88 -3.55 6.44
C ALA A 22 -19.26 -2.44 7.45
N ARG A 23 -18.78 -1.22 7.24
CA ARG A 23 -19.15 -0.03 8.02
C ARG A 23 -20.50 0.55 7.61
N GLY A 24 -21.08 0.14 6.49
CA GLY A 24 -22.34 0.65 5.93
C GLY A 24 -22.16 1.83 4.98
N ASP A 25 -20.99 1.98 4.38
CA ASP A 25 -20.76 2.97 3.32
C ASP A 25 -21.13 2.39 1.95
N GLU A 26 -21.55 3.26 1.03
CA GLU A 26 -21.63 2.95 -0.40
C GLU A 26 -20.23 3.14 -1.01
N VAL A 27 -19.74 2.13 -1.75
CA VAL A 27 -18.41 2.16 -2.34
C VAL A 27 -18.46 2.10 -3.86
N VAL A 28 -17.85 3.08 -4.51
CA VAL A 28 -17.55 3.07 -5.93
C VAL A 28 -16.08 2.70 -6.11
N CYS A 29 -15.83 1.44 -6.50
CA CYS A 29 -14.50 0.94 -6.82
C CYS A 29 -14.15 1.33 -8.26
N LEU A 30 -13.12 2.16 -8.44
CA LEU A 30 -12.59 2.56 -9.75
C LEU A 30 -11.24 1.91 -9.96
N ASP A 31 -11.11 1.03 -10.97
CA ASP A 31 -9.88 0.26 -11.21
C ASP A 31 -9.72 -0.08 -12.70
N ASN A 32 -8.51 -0.06 -13.24
CA ASN A 32 -8.22 -0.44 -14.63
C ASN A 32 -7.61 -1.85 -14.75
N PHE A 33 -7.46 -2.55 -13.66
CA PHE A 33 -6.94 -3.91 -13.53
C PHE A 33 -5.52 -4.15 -14.09
N VAL A 34 -4.74 -3.11 -14.32
CA VAL A 34 -3.36 -3.26 -14.84
C VAL A 34 -2.47 -4.04 -13.86
N THR A 35 -2.62 -3.80 -12.54
CA THR A 35 -1.87 -4.50 -11.49
C THR A 35 -2.76 -5.15 -10.42
N SER A 36 -4.07 -5.03 -10.54
CA SER A 36 -5.06 -5.57 -9.63
C SER A 36 -5.76 -6.80 -10.25
N ARG A 37 -6.65 -7.42 -9.47
CA ARG A 37 -7.43 -8.59 -9.94
C ARG A 37 -8.91 -8.39 -9.63
N PRO A 38 -9.81 -8.54 -10.62
CA PRO A 38 -11.26 -8.49 -10.39
C PRO A 38 -11.73 -9.48 -9.29
N ALA A 39 -11.07 -10.63 -9.18
CA ALA A 39 -11.35 -11.64 -8.15
C ALA A 39 -11.27 -11.08 -6.70
N ASN A 40 -10.46 -10.03 -6.46
CA ASN A 40 -10.34 -9.44 -5.12
C ASN A 40 -11.63 -8.78 -4.62
N VAL A 41 -12.53 -8.38 -5.52
CA VAL A 41 -13.80 -7.71 -5.20
C VAL A 41 -15.03 -8.46 -5.76
N SER A 42 -14.85 -9.60 -6.42
CA SER A 42 -15.94 -10.35 -7.06
C SER A 42 -17.02 -10.81 -6.08
N HIS A 43 -16.68 -11.03 -4.81
CA HIS A 43 -17.63 -11.41 -3.75
C HIS A 43 -18.61 -10.26 -3.39
N LEU A 44 -18.37 -9.05 -3.85
CA LEU A 44 -19.22 -7.86 -3.67
C LEU A 44 -20.15 -7.61 -4.86
N ALA A 45 -20.09 -8.41 -5.94
CA ALA A 45 -20.78 -8.13 -7.19
C ALA A 45 -22.32 -7.97 -7.03
N ASP A 46 -22.93 -8.71 -6.10
CA ASP A 46 -24.36 -8.65 -5.83
C ASP A 46 -24.71 -7.73 -4.64
N ASN A 47 -23.74 -7.00 -4.08
CA ASN A 47 -23.98 -6.09 -2.97
C ASN A 47 -24.51 -4.74 -3.48
N PRO A 48 -25.72 -4.28 -3.06
CA PRO A 48 -26.30 -3.03 -3.55
C PRO A 48 -25.49 -1.78 -3.19
N GLU A 49 -24.64 -1.82 -2.17
CA GLU A 49 -23.77 -0.72 -1.75
C GLU A 49 -22.42 -0.72 -2.49
N PHE A 50 -22.20 -1.65 -3.43
CA PHE A 50 -20.95 -1.75 -4.19
C PHE A 50 -21.18 -1.51 -5.68
N THR A 51 -20.41 -0.58 -6.24
CA THR A 51 -20.35 -0.35 -7.70
C THR A 51 -18.92 -0.49 -8.18
N LEU A 52 -18.71 -1.31 -9.21
CA LEU A 52 -17.41 -1.45 -9.88
C LEU A 52 -17.44 -0.67 -11.20
N ILE A 53 -16.48 0.25 -11.35
CA ILE A 53 -16.22 0.98 -12.60
C ILE A 53 -14.84 0.57 -13.11
N GLU A 54 -14.80 -0.11 -14.26
CA GLU A 54 -13.55 -0.34 -14.96
C GLU A 54 -13.14 0.94 -15.70
N GLY A 55 -12.03 1.55 -15.26
CA GLY A 55 -11.58 2.82 -15.82
C GLY A 55 -10.20 3.23 -15.34
N ASP A 56 -9.55 4.06 -16.15
CA ASP A 56 -8.23 4.60 -15.86
C ASP A 56 -8.34 6.06 -15.38
N ILE A 57 -7.88 6.32 -14.17
CA ILE A 57 -7.91 7.65 -13.54
C ILE A 57 -7.08 8.69 -14.30
N VAL A 58 -6.12 8.26 -15.14
CA VAL A 58 -5.37 9.16 -16.03
C VAL A 58 -6.26 9.69 -17.14
N THR A 59 -7.20 8.90 -17.62
CA THR A 59 -8.10 9.26 -18.71
C THR A 59 -9.33 10.00 -18.21
N SER A 60 -10.02 9.46 -17.21
CA SER A 60 -11.27 10.00 -16.67
C SER A 60 -11.54 9.49 -15.26
N CYS A 61 -12.18 10.35 -14.45
CA CYS A 61 -12.70 10.01 -13.12
C CYS A 61 -14.18 10.41 -13.02
N ASP A 62 -14.97 10.05 -14.03
CA ASP A 62 -16.39 10.39 -14.05
C ASP A 62 -17.16 9.39 -13.19
N VAL A 63 -17.69 9.89 -12.09
CA VAL A 63 -18.56 9.16 -11.16
C VAL A 63 -19.85 9.97 -11.03
N ASP A 64 -20.96 9.34 -11.37
CA ASP A 64 -22.28 9.98 -11.28
C ASP A 64 -22.71 10.15 -9.82
N GLY A 65 -23.43 11.24 -9.54
CA GLY A 65 -23.97 11.54 -8.22
C GLY A 65 -22.95 12.18 -7.27
N HIS A 66 -23.42 12.47 -6.05
CA HIS A 66 -22.59 13.07 -5.01
C HIS A 66 -21.62 12.07 -4.41
N VAL A 67 -20.43 12.53 -4.02
CA VAL A 67 -19.38 11.75 -3.40
C VAL A 67 -18.93 12.45 -2.11
N ASP A 68 -18.85 11.72 -0.99
CA ASP A 68 -18.42 12.25 0.31
C ASP A 68 -16.90 12.14 0.52
N ALA A 69 -16.27 11.14 -0.09
CA ALA A 69 -14.83 10.94 0.00
C ALA A 69 -14.25 10.28 -1.26
N VAL A 70 -13.04 10.68 -1.63
CA VAL A 70 -12.24 10.09 -2.73
C VAL A 70 -10.94 9.57 -2.15
N MET A 71 -10.73 8.25 -2.20
CA MET A 71 -9.54 7.59 -1.68
C MET A 71 -8.65 7.11 -2.83
N ASN A 72 -7.49 7.74 -2.98
CA ASN A 72 -6.53 7.42 -4.04
C ASN A 72 -5.52 6.36 -3.58
N LEU A 73 -5.77 5.10 -3.93
CA LEU A 73 -4.86 3.97 -3.76
C LEU A 73 -4.31 3.46 -5.10
N ALA A 74 -4.72 4.06 -6.22
CA ALA A 74 -4.29 3.65 -7.56
C ALA A 74 -2.81 3.97 -7.78
N SER A 75 -2.01 2.95 -8.00
CA SER A 75 -0.61 3.05 -8.42
C SER A 75 -0.04 1.65 -8.67
N PRO A 76 0.81 1.42 -9.68
CA PRO A 76 1.75 0.31 -9.63
C PRO A 76 2.64 0.49 -8.40
N ALA A 77 2.60 -0.45 -7.45
CA ALA A 77 3.21 -0.26 -6.13
C ALA A 77 4.25 -1.34 -5.78
N SER A 78 4.40 -2.36 -6.61
CA SER A 78 5.47 -3.34 -6.46
C SER A 78 6.70 -2.95 -7.30
N PRO A 79 7.93 -3.31 -6.87
CA PRO A 79 9.13 -3.07 -7.67
C PRO A 79 9.06 -3.66 -9.08
N LYS A 80 8.42 -4.82 -9.23
CA LYS A 80 8.20 -5.46 -10.52
C LYS A 80 7.31 -4.60 -11.41
N ASP A 81 6.20 -4.11 -10.87
CA ASP A 81 5.18 -3.41 -11.64
C ASP A 81 5.63 -2.00 -12.04
N TYR A 82 6.12 -1.17 -11.11
CA TYR A 82 6.54 0.18 -11.45
C TYR A 82 7.80 0.23 -12.32
N CYS A 83 8.67 -0.79 -12.26
CA CYS A 83 9.79 -0.90 -13.20
C CYS A 83 9.34 -1.34 -14.60
N ALA A 84 8.27 -2.13 -14.71
CA ALA A 84 7.69 -2.53 -15.99
C ALA A 84 6.81 -1.43 -16.61
N LEU A 85 6.24 -0.55 -15.80
CA LEU A 85 5.28 0.51 -16.15
C LEU A 85 5.76 1.89 -15.67
N PRO A 86 6.98 2.34 -16.03
CA PRO A 86 7.56 3.54 -15.42
C PRO A 86 6.84 4.83 -15.78
N ILE A 87 6.38 4.99 -17.00
CA ILE A 87 5.66 6.18 -17.46
C ILE A 87 4.25 6.20 -16.87
N GLU A 88 3.56 5.08 -16.93
CA GLU A 88 2.21 4.91 -16.36
C GLU A 88 2.21 5.17 -14.85
N THR A 89 3.29 4.81 -14.14
CA THR A 89 3.47 5.10 -12.71
C THR A 89 3.56 6.61 -12.46
N LEU A 90 4.29 7.35 -13.29
CA LEU A 90 4.36 8.82 -13.21
C LEU A 90 3.03 9.47 -13.58
N ASP A 91 2.35 8.99 -14.63
CA ASP A 91 1.08 9.53 -15.09
C ASP A 91 -0.02 9.33 -14.03
N VAL A 92 -0.13 8.17 -13.43
CA VAL A 92 -1.10 7.91 -12.36
C VAL A 92 -0.82 8.75 -11.12
N GLY A 93 0.45 8.95 -10.77
CA GLY A 93 0.85 9.81 -9.65
C GLY A 93 0.64 11.30 -9.91
N SER A 94 0.62 11.74 -11.15
CA SER A 94 0.45 13.16 -11.56
C SER A 94 -0.95 13.45 -12.10
N ILE A 95 -1.25 13.01 -13.30
CA ILE A 95 -2.52 13.26 -14.01
C ILE A 95 -3.67 12.60 -13.26
N GLY A 96 -3.50 11.30 -12.91
CA GLY A 96 -4.52 10.55 -12.18
C GLY A 96 -4.85 11.17 -10.83
N THR A 97 -3.83 11.54 -10.05
CA THR A 97 -4.02 12.22 -8.76
C THR A 97 -4.74 13.56 -8.94
N ARG A 98 -4.41 14.34 -9.99
CA ARG A 98 -5.11 15.61 -10.30
C ARG A 98 -6.58 15.36 -10.60
N ASN A 99 -6.91 14.38 -11.45
CA ASN A 99 -8.28 14.07 -11.83
C ASN A 99 -9.12 13.68 -10.61
N LEU A 100 -8.57 12.90 -9.68
CA LEU A 100 -9.25 12.54 -8.43
C LEU A 100 -9.38 13.72 -7.46
N LEU A 101 -8.40 14.63 -7.41
CA LEU A 101 -8.51 15.88 -6.63
C LEU A 101 -9.58 16.82 -7.19
N GLU A 102 -9.72 16.91 -8.52
CA GLU A 102 -10.82 17.66 -9.14
C GLU A 102 -12.19 17.00 -8.87
N LEU A 103 -12.26 15.64 -8.83
CA LEU A 103 -13.47 14.94 -8.42
C LEU A 103 -13.84 15.30 -6.96
N ALA A 104 -12.87 15.26 -6.05
CA ALA A 104 -13.09 15.63 -4.66
C ALA A 104 -13.52 17.10 -4.53
N HIS A 105 -12.81 18.02 -5.18
CA HIS A 105 -13.10 19.46 -5.12
C HIS A 105 -14.51 19.79 -5.63
N ARG A 106 -14.95 19.24 -6.78
CA ARG A 106 -16.29 19.53 -7.34
C ARG A 106 -17.44 18.95 -6.51
N ASN A 107 -17.15 17.98 -5.62
CA ASN A 107 -18.15 17.37 -4.72
C ASN A 107 -18.07 17.90 -3.28
N ASP A 108 -17.14 18.80 -2.95
CA ASP A 108 -16.81 19.18 -1.57
C ASP A 108 -16.48 17.96 -0.69
N ALA A 109 -15.82 16.97 -1.30
CA ALA A 109 -15.52 15.68 -0.72
C ALA A 109 -14.14 15.67 -0.04
N LYS A 110 -13.97 14.82 0.97
CA LYS A 110 -12.63 14.50 1.50
C LYS A 110 -11.77 13.83 0.44
N PHE A 111 -10.49 14.17 0.41
CA PHE A 111 -9.51 13.50 -0.43
C PHE A 111 -8.48 12.77 0.42
N PHE A 112 -8.36 11.46 0.23
CA PHE A 112 -7.39 10.62 0.92
C PHE A 112 -6.30 10.19 -0.05
N MET A 113 -5.04 10.54 0.25
CA MET A 113 -3.86 10.16 -0.54
C MET A 113 -3.09 9.02 0.12
N ALA A 114 -3.07 7.87 -0.51
CA ALA A 114 -2.19 6.77 -0.15
C ALA A 114 -0.77 7.04 -0.67
N SER A 115 0.05 7.67 0.16
CA SER A 115 1.48 7.84 -0.04
C SER A 115 2.25 6.62 0.50
N THR A 116 3.54 6.72 0.62
CA THR A 116 4.42 5.57 0.93
C THR A 116 5.63 6.01 1.74
N SER A 117 6.23 5.09 2.48
CA SER A 117 7.55 5.29 3.10
C SER A 117 8.69 5.50 2.08
N GLU A 118 8.46 5.18 0.80
CA GLU A 118 9.45 5.42 -0.27
C GLU A 118 9.75 6.90 -0.48
N VAL A 119 8.85 7.82 -0.07
CA VAL A 119 9.12 9.28 -0.08
C VAL A 119 10.30 9.68 0.80
N TYR A 120 10.71 8.82 1.72
CA TYR A 120 11.91 9.00 2.55
C TYR A 120 13.22 8.59 1.85
N GLY A 121 13.16 7.81 0.77
CA GLY A 121 14.32 7.34 0.01
C GLY A 121 15.21 6.39 0.82
N ASP A 122 16.54 6.54 0.72
CA ASP A 122 17.52 5.91 1.60
C ASP A 122 17.72 6.77 2.86
N PRO A 123 16.96 6.51 3.95
CA PRO A 123 16.83 7.48 5.03
C PRO A 123 18.10 7.61 5.86
N GLN A 124 18.45 8.85 6.20
CA GLN A 124 19.53 9.20 7.10
C GLN A 124 19.06 9.38 8.56
N VAL A 125 17.75 9.26 8.79
CA VAL A 125 17.11 9.34 10.11
C VAL A 125 16.37 8.02 10.37
N HIS A 126 16.52 7.47 11.58
CA HIS A 126 15.93 6.19 11.97
C HIS A 126 15.46 6.23 13.44
N PRO A 127 14.22 5.86 13.76
CA PRO A 127 13.08 5.65 12.83
C PRO A 127 12.71 6.92 12.07
N GLN A 128 11.93 6.80 10.96
CA GLN A 128 11.56 7.94 10.12
C GLN A 128 10.32 8.65 10.67
N PRO A 129 10.43 9.90 11.19
CA PRO A 129 9.28 10.72 11.53
C PRO A 129 8.75 11.45 10.29
N GLU A 130 7.51 11.90 10.32
CA GLU A 130 6.86 12.60 9.20
C GLU A 130 7.53 13.94 8.86
N THR A 131 8.24 14.55 9.80
CA THR A 131 9.02 15.78 9.60
C THR A 131 10.30 15.57 8.80
N TYR A 132 10.73 14.34 8.57
CA TYR A 132 11.91 14.04 7.76
C TYR A 132 11.56 14.16 6.26
N TRP A 133 12.27 15.03 5.54
CA TRP A 133 11.98 15.33 4.12
C TRP A 133 12.45 14.26 3.14
N GLY A 134 13.26 13.32 3.61
CA GLY A 134 13.77 12.24 2.79
C GLY A 134 15.10 12.50 2.10
N HIS A 135 15.67 11.42 1.57
CA HIS A 135 16.89 11.41 0.78
C HIS A 135 16.67 10.53 -0.45
N VAL A 136 16.01 11.10 -1.47
CA VAL A 136 15.56 10.40 -2.67
C VAL A 136 16.49 10.70 -3.84
N ASN A 137 16.81 9.67 -4.63
CA ASN A 137 17.51 9.81 -5.90
C ASN A 137 16.49 10.01 -7.03
N SER A 138 16.28 11.27 -7.45
CA SER A 138 15.27 11.64 -8.45
C SER A 138 15.51 11.11 -9.87
N ILE A 139 16.70 10.53 -10.16
CA ILE A 139 17.07 9.93 -11.44
C ILE A 139 17.47 8.46 -11.30
N GLY A 140 17.31 7.88 -10.10
CA GLY A 140 17.59 6.48 -9.82
C GLY A 140 16.58 5.53 -10.45
N GLN A 141 16.88 4.22 -10.40
CA GLN A 141 16.03 3.18 -10.99
C GLN A 141 14.63 3.07 -10.35
N ARG A 142 14.41 3.65 -9.14
CA ARG A 142 13.13 3.67 -8.43
C ARG A 142 12.42 5.02 -8.51
N SER A 143 13.04 6.01 -9.14
CA SER A 143 12.57 7.41 -9.14
C SER A 143 11.15 7.56 -9.68
N MET A 144 10.70 6.72 -10.63
CA MET A 144 9.34 6.79 -11.16
C MET A 144 8.27 6.60 -10.09
N TYR A 145 8.49 5.73 -9.11
CA TYR A 145 7.56 5.51 -8.01
C TYR A 145 7.73 6.54 -6.89
N ASP A 146 8.98 6.76 -6.48
CA ASP A 146 9.31 7.63 -5.36
C ASP A 146 8.88 9.07 -5.66
N GLU A 147 9.22 9.60 -6.83
CA GLU A 147 8.86 10.96 -7.23
C GLU A 147 7.37 11.09 -7.61
N ALA A 148 6.74 10.06 -8.20
CA ALA A 148 5.28 10.06 -8.40
C ALA A 148 4.55 10.28 -7.08
N LYS A 149 4.92 9.58 -6.01
CA LYS A 149 4.30 9.71 -4.69
C LYS A 149 4.63 11.05 -4.02
N ARG A 150 5.88 11.53 -4.12
CA ARG A 150 6.27 12.86 -3.63
C ARG A 150 5.52 13.98 -4.36
N PHE A 151 5.37 13.86 -5.67
CA PHE A 151 4.57 14.79 -6.46
C PHE A 151 3.09 14.75 -6.04
N SER A 152 2.53 13.57 -5.84
CA SER A 152 1.14 13.40 -5.39
C SER A 152 0.89 14.08 -4.03
N GLU A 153 1.82 13.95 -3.05
CA GLU A 153 1.73 14.67 -1.78
C GLU A 153 1.76 16.20 -1.99
N ALA A 154 2.70 16.68 -2.81
CA ALA A 154 2.83 18.11 -3.09
C ALA A 154 1.59 18.69 -3.80
N LEU A 155 1.04 17.94 -4.77
CA LEU A 155 -0.18 18.33 -5.47
C LEU A 155 -1.40 18.34 -4.53
N THR A 156 -1.54 17.32 -3.68
CA THR A 156 -2.59 17.23 -2.66
C THR A 156 -2.57 18.45 -1.74
N MET A 157 -1.39 18.82 -1.24
CA MET A 157 -1.23 20.00 -0.39
C MET A 157 -1.44 21.32 -1.12
N ALA A 158 -1.18 21.37 -2.45
CA ALA A 158 -1.49 22.53 -3.25
C ALA A 158 -3.00 22.74 -3.37
N TYR A 159 -3.78 21.67 -3.60
CA TYR A 159 -5.24 21.74 -3.60
C TYR A 159 -5.81 22.12 -2.24
N HIS A 160 -5.29 21.57 -1.17
CA HIS A 160 -5.67 21.95 0.20
C HIS A 160 -5.50 23.45 0.43
N ARG A 161 -4.33 24.02 0.10
CA ARG A 161 -4.01 25.43 0.36
C ARG A 161 -4.71 26.40 -0.57
N SER A 162 -4.98 26.03 -1.81
CA SER A 162 -5.47 26.96 -2.85
C SER A 162 -6.94 26.79 -3.18
N LYS A 163 -7.54 25.63 -2.86
CA LYS A 163 -8.93 25.29 -3.19
C LYS A 163 -9.71 24.77 -1.99
N ASP A 164 -9.13 24.81 -0.80
CA ASP A 164 -9.72 24.38 0.48
C ASP A 164 -10.22 22.92 0.49
N VAL A 165 -9.64 22.04 -0.34
CA VAL A 165 -9.98 20.62 -0.32
C VAL A 165 -9.59 20.03 1.03
N ASP A 166 -10.50 19.30 1.68
CA ASP A 166 -10.27 18.58 2.92
C ASP A 166 -9.46 17.30 2.63
N VAL A 167 -8.17 17.31 2.96
CA VAL A 167 -7.23 16.25 2.55
C VAL A 167 -6.71 15.43 3.72
N ARG A 168 -6.40 14.17 3.44
CA ARG A 168 -5.74 13.22 4.34
C ARG A 168 -4.57 12.57 3.60
N ILE A 169 -3.37 12.57 4.18
CA ILE A 169 -2.19 11.93 3.58
C ILE A 169 -1.68 10.86 4.54
N VAL A 170 -1.64 9.61 4.08
CA VAL A 170 -1.01 8.51 4.80
C VAL A 170 0.31 8.11 4.13
N ARG A 171 1.37 7.89 4.91
CA ARG A 171 2.60 7.25 4.45
C ARG A 171 2.63 5.80 4.90
N ILE A 172 2.38 4.92 3.97
CA ILE A 172 2.26 3.47 4.16
C ILE A 172 3.66 2.86 4.24
N PHE A 173 3.92 2.10 5.30
CA PHE A 173 5.11 1.26 5.40
C PHE A 173 4.82 -0.15 4.89
N ASN A 174 5.86 -1.02 4.82
CA ASN A 174 5.71 -2.34 4.23
C ASN A 174 4.52 -3.09 4.82
N THR A 175 3.53 -3.34 3.99
CA THR A 175 2.30 -4.03 4.36
C THR A 175 2.23 -5.39 3.67
N TYR A 176 1.73 -6.39 4.37
CA TYR A 176 1.53 -7.76 3.87
C TYR A 176 0.18 -8.32 4.30
N GLY A 177 -0.29 -9.34 3.57
CA GLY A 177 -1.56 -10.00 3.89
C GLY A 177 -2.13 -10.79 2.71
N PRO A 178 -3.31 -11.40 2.89
CA PRO A 178 -4.08 -11.98 1.80
C PRO A 178 -4.34 -10.99 0.67
N ARG A 179 -4.59 -11.45 -0.54
CA ARG A 179 -4.78 -10.66 -1.77
C ARG A 179 -3.52 -9.93 -2.28
N MET A 180 -2.37 -10.02 -1.59
CA MET A 180 -1.10 -9.74 -2.25
C MET A 180 -0.89 -10.72 -3.40
N GLN A 181 -0.35 -10.26 -4.52
CA GLN A 181 -0.01 -11.16 -5.61
C GLN A 181 1.17 -12.05 -5.23
N PRO A 182 1.12 -13.37 -5.50
CA PRO A 182 2.25 -14.27 -5.22
C PRO A 182 3.55 -13.83 -5.89
N GLU A 183 3.45 -13.17 -7.04
CA GLU A 183 4.58 -12.79 -7.88
C GLU A 183 4.88 -11.30 -7.89
N ASP A 184 4.49 -10.57 -6.84
CA ASP A 184 4.70 -9.10 -6.78
C ASP A 184 6.14 -8.69 -6.50
N GLY A 185 7.01 -9.63 -6.18
CA GLY A 185 8.44 -9.42 -6.02
C GLY A 185 8.87 -8.89 -4.65
N ARG A 186 7.95 -8.60 -3.73
CA ARG A 186 8.28 -8.21 -2.35
C ARG A 186 8.72 -9.40 -1.51
N VAL A 187 9.54 -9.15 -0.48
CA VAL A 187 10.20 -10.22 0.28
C VAL A 187 9.23 -11.20 0.94
N VAL A 188 8.11 -10.72 1.51
CA VAL A 188 7.14 -11.59 2.19
C VAL A 188 6.48 -12.55 1.21
N SER A 189 5.96 -12.04 0.07
CA SER A 189 5.36 -12.87 -0.98
C SER A 189 6.38 -13.85 -1.56
N ASN A 190 7.59 -13.40 -1.89
CA ASN A 190 8.64 -14.24 -2.43
C ASN A 190 8.99 -15.41 -1.48
N PHE A 191 9.21 -15.12 -0.20
CA PHE A 191 9.55 -16.16 0.77
C PHE A 191 8.42 -17.17 0.98
N ILE A 192 7.17 -16.69 1.08
CA ILE A 192 6.02 -17.59 1.20
C ILE A 192 5.89 -18.51 -0.03
N VAL A 193 5.98 -17.94 -1.25
CA VAL A 193 5.89 -18.74 -2.49
C VAL A 193 7.01 -19.76 -2.59
N GLN A 194 8.25 -19.36 -2.33
CA GLN A 194 9.40 -20.25 -2.35
C GLN A 194 9.25 -21.38 -1.32
N ALA A 195 8.85 -21.04 -0.08
CA ALA A 195 8.64 -22.02 0.97
C ALA A 195 7.54 -23.04 0.62
N LEU A 196 6.39 -22.56 0.11
CA LEU A 196 5.27 -23.43 -0.30
C LEU A 196 5.60 -24.34 -1.48
N ARG A 197 6.52 -23.91 -2.37
CA ARG A 197 7.03 -24.73 -3.47
C ARG A 197 8.15 -25.69 -3.07
N GLY A 198 8.62 -25.65 -1.81
CA GLY A 198 9.77 -26.42 -1.35
C GLY A 198 11.10 -25.92 -1.92
N GLU A 199 11.13 -24.71 -2.46
CA GLU A 199 12.32 -24.06 -2.99
C GLU A 199 13.16 -23.42 -1.87
N SER A 200 14.45 -23.17 -2.14
CA SER A 200 15.28 -22.38 -1.21
C SER A 200 14.88 -20.93 -1.19
N LEU A 201 14.76 -20.32 0.00
CA LEU A 201 14.44 -18.91 0.17
C LEU A 201 15.64 -18.05 -0.24
N THR A 202 15.41 -17.04 -1.06
CA THR A 202 16.46 -16.18 -1.61
C THR A 202 16.74 -15.00 -0.67
N ILE A 203 17.88 -15.06 0.01
CA ILE A 203 18.39 -13.97 0.86
C ILE A 203 19.31 -13.07 0.02
N TYR A 204 19.04 -11.78 -0.01
CA TYR A 204 19.92 -10.81 -0.63
C TYR A 204 20.91 -10.27 0.41
N GLY A 205 22.21 -10.16 0.04
CA GLY A 205 23.27 -9.78 0.96
C GLY A 205 23.51 -10.84 2.04
N ASP A 206 23.78 -10.41 3.27
CA ASP A 206 23.96 -11.29 4.44
C ASP A 206 22.67 -11.55 5.24
N GLY A 207 21.56 -10.95 4.81
CA GLY A 207 20.24 -11.10 5.45
C GLY A 207 20.05 -10.34 6.75
N LYS A 208 21.02 -9.50 7.16
CA LYS A 208 20.96 -8.70 8.40
C LYS A 208 20.24 -7.37 8.25
N GLN A 209 19.95 -6.95 7.02
CA GLN A 209 19.14 -5.76 6.77
C GLN A 209 17.75 -5.93 7.41
N THR A 210 17.27 -4.88 8.07
CA THR A 210 16.02 -4.91 8.81
C THR A 210 14.87 -4.25 8.02
N ARG A 211 13.68 -4.77 8.21
CA ARG A 211 12.41 -4.19 7.75
C ARG A 211 11.34 -4.37 8.81
N SER A 212 10.42 -3.45 8.85
CA SER A 212 9.19 -3.58 9.61
C SER A 212 8.04 -4.01 8.70
N PHE A 213 7.11 -4.81 9.22
CA PHE A 213 6.01 -5.36 8.44
C PHE A 213 4.68 -5.16 9.16
N CYS A 214 3.74 -4.45 8.53
CA CYS A 214 2.40 -4.23 9.04
C CYS A 214 1.42 -5.21 8.40
N TYR A 215 0.59 -5.85 9.20
CA TYR A 215 -0.47 -6.69 8.66
C TYR A 215 -1.61 -5.83 8.09
N VAL A 216 -2.15 -6.24 6.94
CA VAL A 216 -3.13 -5.46 6.17
C VAL A 216 -4.33 -4.98 6.99
N ALA A 217 -4.87 -5.78 7.90
CA ALA A 217 -6.01 -5.36 8.73
C ALA A 217 -5.68 -4.20 9.67
N ASP A 218 -4.44 -4.13 10.19
CA ASP A 218 -3.98 -2.99 10.98
C ASP A 218 -3.81 -1.75 10.11
N GLU A 219 -3.28 -1.90 8.90
CA GLU A 219 -3.13 -0.82 7.92
C GLU A 219 -4.48 -0.18 7.57
N ILE A 220 -5.48 -1.01 7.21
CA ILE A 220 -6.83 -0.54 6.87
C ILE A 220 -7.50 0.15 8.06
N ARG A 221 -7.30 -0.34 9.28
CA ARG A 221 -7.79 0.32 10.49
C ARG A 221 -7.18 1.71 10.66
N GLY A 222 -5.89 1.87 10.31
CA GLY A 222 -5.22 3.18 10.28
C GLY A 222 -5.80 4.12 9.22
N PHE A 223 -6.10 3.61 8.03
CA PHE A 223 -6.73 4.40 6.96
C PHE A 223 -8.09 4.93 7.37
N LEU A 224 -8.94 4.08 7.96
CA LEU A 224 -10.27 4.50 8.43
C LEU A 224 -10.17 5.52 9.56
N ALA A 225 -9.25 5.33 10.51
CA ALA A 225 -9.04 6.29 11.59
C ALA A 225 -8.57 7.67 11.06
N LEU A 226 -7.70 7.69 10.04
CA LEU A 226 -7.27 8.93 9.40
C LEU A 226 -8.38 9.58 8.56
N LEU A 227 -9.17 8.79 7.81
CA LEU A 227 -10.31 9.28 7.02
C LEU A 227 -11.35 9.97 7.91
N ASP A 228 -11.65 9.36 9.06
CA ASP A 228 -12.66 9.86 9.99
C ASP A 228 -12.14 11.01 10.87
N GLY A 229 -10.82 11.12 11.01
CA GLY A 229 -10.16 12.18 11.79
C GLY A 229 -10.11 13.53 11.07
N ASP A 230 -9.47 14.50 11.72
CA ASP A 230 -9.28 15.88 11.25
C ASP A 230 -7.83 16.17 10.79
N GLN A 231 -6.95 15.19 10.89
CA GLN A 231 -5.54 15.36 10.58
C GLN A 231 -5.28 15.36 9.07
N THR A 232 -4.76 16.45 8.55
CA THR A 232 -4.32 16.54 7.15
C THR A 232 -3.21 15.53 6.84
N GLY A 233 -2.31 15.31 7.78
CA GLY A 233 -1.12 14.48 7.60
C GLY A 233 0.09 15.28 7.05
N PRO A 234 1.13 14.58 6.57
CA PRO A 234 1.18 13.12 6.46
C PRO A 234 1.21 12.41 7.82
N ILE A 235 0.65 11.22 7.89
CA ILE A 235 0.71 10.33 9.05
C ILE A 235 1.33 9.00 8.61
N ASN A 236 2.36 8.54 9.32
CA ASN A 236 2.95 7.21 9.12
C ASN A 236 2.03 6.13 9.68
N ILE A 237 1.68 5.16 8.85
CA ILE A 237 1.00 3.93 9.27
C ILE A 237 1.90 2.74 8.95
N GLY A 238 2.20 1.93 9.95
CA GLY A 238 3.10 0.79 9.85
C GLY A 238 3.43 0.19 11.22
N ASN A 239 4.07 -0.98 11.23
CA ASN A 239 4.50 -1.60 12.47
C ASN A 239 5.95 -1.19 12.78
N PRO A 240 6.26 -0.63 13.96
CA PRO A 240 7.63 -0.23 14.30
C PRO A 240 8.55 -1.41 14.66
N ASN A 241 8.04 -2.63 14.79
CA ASN A 241 8.85 -3.79 15.11
C ASN A 241 9.66 -4.22 13.88
N GLU A 242 10.99 -4.18 13.99
CA GLU A 242 11.90 -4.58 12.93
C GLU A 242 12.26 -6.07 13.02
N PHE A 243 12.41 -6.67 11.86
CA PHE A 243 12.90 -8.03 11.69
C PHE A 243 14.01 -8.05 10.64
N THR A 244 15.04 -8.83 10.86
CA THR A 244 16.02 -9.15 9.83
C THR A 244 15.38 -10.04 8.76
N MET A 245 15.96 -10.06 7.57
CA MET A 245 15.50 -10.98 6.52
C MET A 245 15.68 -12.44 6.90
N LEU A 246 16.68 -12.75 7.73
CA LEU A 246 16.88 -14.08 8.27
C LEU A 246 15.77 -14.49 9.25
N GLU A 247 15.41 -13.63 10.20
CA GLU A 247 14.30 -13.89 11.13
C GLU A 247 12.97 -14.08 10.38
N LEU A 248 12.70 -13.26 9.37
CA LEU A 248 11.51 -13.43 8.54
C LEU A 248 11.51 -14.79 7.82
N ALA A 249 12.65 -15.18 7.24
CA ALA A 249 12.80 -16.45 6.55
C ALA A 249 12.60 -17.64 7.51
N GLU A 250 13.20 -17.59 8.70
CA GLU A 250 13.05 -18.61 9.73
C GLU A 250 11.58 -18.81 10.15
N ILE A 251 10.87 -17.71 10.42
CA ILE A 251 9.43 -17.75 10.76
C ILE A 251 8.60 -18.39 9.64
N ILE A 252 8.87 -18.03 8.37
CA ILE A 252 8.12 -18.57 7.23
C ILE A 252 8.42 -20.06 7.03
N VAL A 253 9.67 -20.47 7.11
CA VAL A 253 10.08 -21.89 7.03
C VAL A 253 9.37 -22.70 8.11
N GLU A 254 9.35 -22.22 9.35
CA GLU A 254 8.66 -22.88 10.46
C GLU A 254 7.14 -22.99 10.24
N LEU A 255 6.49 -21.90 9.78
CA LEU A 255 5.04 -21.87 9.57
C LEU A 255 4.58 -22.71 8.36
N THR A 256 5.46 -22.98 7.41
CA THR A 256 5.18 -23.76 6.20
C THR A 256 5.69 -25.19 6.25
N ASP A 257 6.43 -25.56 7.31
CA ASP A 257 7.16 -26.82 7.42
C ASP A 257 8.02 -27.11 6.16
N SER A 258 8.62 -26.05 5.61
CA SER A 258 9.36 -26.13 4.35
C SER A 258 10.73 -26.77 4.57
N ALA A 259 11.06 -27.78 3.73
CA ALA A 259 12.38 -28.37 3.67
C ALA A 259 13.41 -27.55 2.86
N GLY A 260 12.97 -26.43 2.23
CA GLY A 260 13.83 -25.55 1.48
C GLY A 260 14.87 -24.88 2.37
N GLY A 261 16.12 -24.81 1.89
CA GLY A 261 17.20 -24.09 2.57
C GLY A 261 17.21 -22.60 2.27
N LEU A 262 18.31 -21.93 2.56
CA LEU A 262 18.56 -20.54 2.20
C LEU A 262 19.58 -20.47 1.06
N VAL A 263 19.37 -19.59 0.10
CA VAL A 263 20.31 -19.26 -0.97
C VAL A 263 20.62 -17.76 -0.94
N TYR A 264 21.91 -17.42 -0.98
CA TYR A 264 22.36 -16.03 -0.90
C TYR A 264 22.65 -15.47 -2.27
N LYS A 265 22.18 -14.24 -2.53
CA LYS A 265 22.43 -13.48 -3.77
C LYS A 265 22.97 -12.09 -3.44
N PRO A 266 23.72 -11.43 -4.36
CA PRO A 266 24.17 -10.06 -4.18
C PRO A 266 22.98 -9.11 -3.92
N LEU A 267 23.19 -8.09 -3.08
CA LEU A 267 22.21 -7.03 -2.85
C LEU A 267 21.93 -6.28 -4.17
N PRO A 268 20.66 -5.99 -4.49
CA PRO A 268 20.32 -5.07 -5.57
C PRO A 268 20.89 -3.68 -5.30
N SER A 269 21.17 -2.92 -6.36
CA SER A 269 21.49 -1.49 -6.24
C SER A 269 20.25 -0.72 -5.82
N ASP A 270 20.43 0.33 -4.99
CA ASP A 270 19.39 1.25 -4.50
C ASP A 270 18.33 0.62 -3.55
N ASP A 271 18.61 -0.55 -2.93
CA ASP A 271 17.73 -1.06 -1.87
C ASP A 271 18.02 -0.34 -0.53
N PRO A 272 17.02 0.34 0.10
CA PRO A 272 17.24 1.03 1.36
C PRO A 272 17.76 0.09 2.44
N LYS A 273 18.72 0.55 3.26
CA LYS A 273 19.33 -0.29 4.31
C LYS A 273 18.40 -0.52 5.49
N GLN A 274 17.61 0.48 5.84
CA GLN A 274 16.72 0.48 7.02
C GLN A 274 15.41 1.19 6.68
N ARG A 275 14.28 0.67 7.21
CA ARG A 275 12.99 1.33 7.11
C ARG A 275 12.10 0.96 8.28
N GLN A 276 11.87 1.96 9.17
CA GLN A 276 11.08 1.79 10.38
C GLN A 276 10.22 3.05 10.59
N PRO A 277 8.87 2.93 10.72
CA PRO A 277 8.05 4.10 11.00
C PRO A 277 8.25 4.61 12.43
N ASP A 278 8.36 5.94 12.59
CA ASP A 278 7.91 6.57 13.81
C ASP A 278 6.38 6.72 13.72
N ILE A 279 5.64 6.09 14.62
CA ILE A 279 4.18 6.10 14.64
C ILE A 279 3.61 7.01 15.73
N THR A 280 4.41 7.90 16.29
CA THR A 280 4.01 8.78 17.40
C THR A 280 2.78 9.61 17.04
N LEU A 281 2.72 10.18 15.83
CA LEU A 281 1.56 10.96 15.40
C LEU A 281 0.30 10.09 15.22
N ALA A 282 0.43 8.88 14.70
CA ALA A 282 -0.69 7.95 14.58
C ALA A 282 -1.26 7.58 15.95
N MET A 283 -0.41 7.31 16.94
CA MET A 283 -0.84 7.04 18.32
C MET A 283 -1.54 8.25 18.95
N GLN A 284 -0.96 9.44 18.82
CA GLN A 284 -1.44 10.66 19.47
C GLN A 284 -2.74 11.19 18.85
N HIS A 285 -2.84 11.20 17.53
CA HIS A 285 -3.94 11.85 16.81
C HIS A 285 -5.03 10.89 16.37
N LEU A 286 -4.70 9.63 16.11
CA LEU A 286 -5.65 8.63 15.63
C LEU A 286 -5.99 7.58 16.69
N GLY A 287 -5.28 7.55 17.84
CA GLY A 287 -5.40 6.45 18.80
C GLY A 287 -5.07 5.09 18.17
N TRP A 288 -4.23 5.10 17.12
CA TRP A 288 -3.90 3.92 16.34
C TRP A 288 -2.52 3.37 16.67
N GLU A 289 -2.45 2.06 16.80
CA GLU A 289 -1.23 1.27 16.89
C GLU A 289 -1.44 -0.10 16.22
N PRO A 290 -0.39 -0.76 15.69
CA PRO A 290 -0.52 -2.10 15.14
C PRO A 290 -0.78 -3.11 16.27
N ARG A 291 -1.70 -4.05 16.02
CA ARG A 291 -2.12 -5.07 17.01
C ARG A 291 -1.69 -6.47 16.62
N ILE A 292 -1.54 -6.73 15.31
CA ILE A 292 -1.24 -8.06 14.79
C ILE A 292 0.26 -8.20 14.62
N GLN A 293 0.85 -9.15 15.35
CA GLN A 293 2.28 -9.44 15.27
C GLN A 293 2.62 -10.21 14.00
N LEU A 294 3.89 -10.13 13.55
CA LEU A 294 4.34 -10.71 12.27
C LEU A 294 3.97 -12.20 12.14
N ARG A 295 4.25 -13.00 13.14
CA ARG A 295 3.96 -14.45 13.13
C ARG A 295 2.45 -14.74 12.98
N GLU A 296 1.62 -14.00 13.69
CA GLU A 296 0.17 -14.14 13.60
C GLU A 296 -0.34 -13.76 12.19
N GLY A 297 0.12 -12.62 11.67
CA GLY A 297 -0.26 -12.15 10.34
C GLY A 297 0.20 -13.10 9.22
N LEU A 298 1.43 -13.66 9.33
CA LEU A 298 1.93 -14.68 8.40
C LEU A 298 1.05 -15.95 8.45
N GLY A 299 0.65 -16.41 9.64
CA GLY A 299 -0.27 -17.54 9.79
C GLY A 299 -1.61 -17.34 9.09
N LYS A 300 -2.09 -16.09 8.97
CA LYS A 300 -3.31 -15.72 8.20
C LYS A 300 -3.04 -15.54 6.70
N THR A 301 -1.81 -15.21 6.33
CA THR A 301 -1.42 -14.91 4.94
C THR A 301 -1.05 -16.16 4.15
N ILE A 302 -0.29 -17.09 4.76
CA ILE A 302 0.20 -18.31 4.11
C ILE A 302 -0.91 -19.17 3.51
N PRO A 303 -2.05 -19.44 4.21
CA PRO A 303 -3.15 -20.23 3.62
C PRO A 303 -3.70 -19.65 2.32
N TYR A 304 -3.85 -18.32 2.24
CA TYR A 304 -4.26 -17.63 1.01
C TYR A 304 -3.28 -17.90 -0.15
N PHE A 305 -1.97 -17.80 0.10
CA PHE A 305 -0.97 -18.08 -0.94
C PHE A 305 -0.97 -19.53 -1.36
N ALA A 306 -1.16 -20.47 -0.42
CA ALA A 306 -1.27 -21.89 -0.72
C ALA A 306 -2.47 -22.18 -1.65
N GLU A 307 -3.62 -21.55 -1.38
CA GLU A 307 -4.81 -21.65 -2.24
C GLU A 307 -4.54 -21.05 -3.64
N GLN A 308 -3.94 -19.86 -3.73
CA GLN A 308 -3.63 -19.24 -5.02
C GLN A 308 -2.67 -20.07 -5.86
N LEU A 309 -1.67 -20.71 -5.24
CA LEU A 309 -0.72 -21.58 -5.92
C LEU A 309 -1.32 -22.93 -6.35
N ALA A 310 -2.38 -23.38 -5.68
CA ALA A 310 -3.09 -24.60 -6.06
C ALA A 310 -4.06 -24.37 -7.25
N LEU A 311 -4.47 -23.13 -7.49
CA LEU A 311 -5.38 -22.73 -8.58
C LEU A 311 -4.65 -22.39 -9.89
N GLY A 312 -3.34 -22.13 -9.87
CA GLY A 312 -2.49 -21.78 -11.00
C GLY A 312 -1.54 -22.91 -11.38
#